data_fb95e88a657ba6d84c34c976af5f2b47
#
_entry.id   fb95e88a657ba6d84c34c976af5f2b47
#
_cell.length_a   1.000
_cell.length_b   1.000
_cell.length_c   1.000
_cell.angle_alpha   90.00
_cell.angle_beta   90.00
_cell.angle_gamma   90.00
#
_symmetry.space_group_name_H-M   'P 1'
#
loop_
_entity.id
_entity.type
_entity.pdbx_description
1 polymer ?
#
loop_
_entity_poly.entity_id
_entity_poly.type
_entity_poly.pdbx_seq_one_letter_code
_entity_poly.pdbx_strand_id
1 'polypeptide(L)'
;MSDSFGLIKGLKVTFKELFRKSVTDKYPKEFREKPQRFHGRHVLNKYEDGMEKCIGCELCAGVCPAQCIYVRGEDNPEENPVSPGERYGFIYEINMLRCIYCALCVEACPTEAITMTSLFEMSVANRSEAIFDKEVLVVKDDGTPNTCLLYTSPSPRDLSTSRMPSSA
;
A
#
# COMPACT_ATOMS: atom_id res chain seq x y z
N MET A 1 16.69 -1.17 56.33
CA MET A 1 17.91 -0.62 55.68
C MET A 1 18.22 -1.29 54.35
N SER A 2 17.22 -1.74 53.58
CA SER A 2 17.42 -2.49 52.33
C SER A 2 17.09 -1.72 51.03
N ASP A 3 16.44 -0.56 51.12
CA ASP A 3 15.86 0.08 49.95
C ASP A 3 16.84 0.98 49.16
N SER A 4 17.88 1.48 49.83
CA SER A 4 18.91 2.30 49.20
C SER A 4 19.73 1.54 48.15
N PHE A 5 19.90 0.23 48.30
CA PHE A 5 20.56 -0.65 47.33
C PHE A 5 19.73 -0.87 46.08
N GLY A 6 18.41 -0.80 46.16
CA GLY A 6 17.50 -0.94 45.03
C GLY A 6 17.62 0.25 44.06
N LEU A 7 17.67 1.47 44.60
CA LEU A 7 17.86 2.71 43.83
C LEU A 7 19.18 2.72 43.05
N ILE A 8 20.27 2.35 43.70
CA ILE A 8 21.61 2.29 43.08
C ILE A 8 21.62 1.20 41.95
N LYS A 9 21.02 0.07 42.16
CA LYS A 9 20.88 -0.98 41.12
C LYS A 9 20.08 -0.46 39.92
N GLY A 10 18.95 0.20 40.15
CA GLY A 10 18.13 0.81 39.09
C GLY A 10 18.91 1.86 38.31
N LEU A 11 19.62 2.77 38.99
CA LEU A 11 20.44 3.79 38.34
C LEU A 11 21.58 3.16 37.50
N LYS A 12 22.19 2.10 37.97
CA LYS A 12 23.25 1.39 37.23
C LYS A 12 22.69 0.74 35.93
N VAL A 13 21.47 0.23 35.94
CA VAL A 13 20.84 -0.34 34.74
C VAL A 13 20.59 0.76 33.71
N THR A 14 19.96 1.88 34.10
CA THR A 14 19.70 2.99 33.20
C THR A 14 20.98 3.60 32.64
N PHE A 15 22.00 3.74 33.49
CA PHE A 15 23.32 4.22 33.06
C PHE A 15 24.01 3.31 32.06
N LYS A 16 23.88 1.98 32.21
CA LYS A 16 24.38 1.01 31.24
C LYS A 16 23.67 1.12 29.89
N GLU A 17 22.36 1.36 29.90
CA GLU A 17 21.58 1.50 28.66
C GLU A 17 21.95 2.77 27.88
N LEU A 18 22.47 3.82 28.53
CA LEU A 18 22.95 5.04 27.88
C LEU A 18 24.08 4.76 26.85
N PHE A 19 24.92 3.77 27.14
CA PHE A 19 26.06 3.39 26.28
C PHE A 19 25.74 2.23 25.33
N ARG A 20 24.48 1.77 25.32
CA ARG A 20 24.07 0.70 24.43
C ARG A 20 23.95 1.23 23.00
N LYS A 21 24.37 0.41 22.02
CA LYS A 21 24.19 0.71 20.60
C LYS A 21 22.70 0.88 20.32
N SER A 22 22.35 1.97 19.65
CA SER A 22 20.97 2.21 19.20
C SER A 22 20.46 1.09 18.28
N VAL A 23 19.23 0.65 18.50
CA VAL A 23 18.53 -0.36 17.70
C VAL A 23 17.59 0.29 16.66
N THR A 24 17.54 1.61 16.63
CA THR A 24 16.68 2.39 15.75
C THR A 24 17.19 2.38 14.32
N ASP A 25 16.33 2.06 13.38
CA ASP A 25 16.58 2.22 11.95
C ASP A 25 16.56 3.70 11.57
N LYS A 26 17.53 4.14 10.78
CA LYS A 26 17.68 5.55 10.38
C LYS A 26 16.85 5.84 9.11
N TYR A 27 15.54 5.72 9.23
CA TYR A 27 14.66 6.12 8.14
C TYR A 27 14.85 7.61 7.77
N PRO A 28 14.88 8.02 6.48
CA PRO A 28 14.70 7.20 5.27
C PRO A 28 16.00 6.61 4.70
N LYS A 29 17.16 6.76 5.38
CA LYS A 29 18.45 6.27 4.87
C LYS A 29 18.55 4.74 4.90
N GLU A 30 17.96 4.14 5.91
CA GLU A 30 17.94 2.69 6.09
C GLU A 30 16.49 2.24 6.15
N PHE A 31 16.09 1.37 5.21
CA PHE A 31 14.77 0.78 5.17
C PHE A 31 14.79 -0.58 5.85
N ARG A 32 13.82 -0.79 6.72
CA ARG A 32 13.59 -2.10 7.31
C ARG A 32 12.98 -3.02 6.26
N GLU A 33 13.51 -4.23 6.11
CA GLU A 33 12.93 -5.25 5.25
C GLU A 33 11.49 -5.54 5.66
N LYS A 34 10.59 -5.57 4.68
CA LYS A 34 9.18 -5.86 4.92
C LYS A 34 8.97 -7.38 4.95
N PRO A 35 8.12 -7.89 5.85
CA PRO A 35 7.76 -9.31 5.83
C PRO A 35 7.06 -9.67 4.52
N GLN A 36 7.19 -10.92 4.07
CA GLN A 36 6.60 -11.40 2.80
C GLN A 36 5.09 -11.18 2.70
N ARG A 37 4.38 -11.22 3.84
CA ARG A 37 2.93 -10.96 3.92
C ARG A 37 2.64 -9.55 4.44
N PHE A 38 3.37 -8.56 3.92
CA PHE A 38 3.10 -7.18 4.28
C PHE A 38 1.87 -6.68 3.53
N HIS A 39 0.93 -6.10 4.26
CA HIS A 39 -0.29 -5.50 3.72
C HIS A 39 -0.08 -4.00 3.53
N GLY A 40 0.53 -3.62 2.42
CA GLY A 40 0.69 -2.21 2.05
C GLY A 40 -0.39 -1.74 1.08
N ARG A 41 -0.01 -0.86 0.18
CA ARG A 41 -0.92 -0.25 -0.79
C ARG A 41 -1.54 -1.28 -1.72
N HIS A 42 -2.82 -1.12 -2.00
CA HIS A 42 -3.54 -1.89 -3.01
C HIS A 42 -3.13 -1.50 -4.42
N VAL A 43 -3.15 -2.49 -5.31
CA VAL A 43 -2.98 -2.31 -6.76
C VAL A 43 -3.98 -3.17 -7.50
N LEU A 44 -4.40 -2.71 -8.68
CA LEU A 44 -5.20 -3.47 -9.64
C LEU A 44 -4.29 -4.00 -10.73
N ASN A 45 -4.22 -5.30 -10.84
CA ASN A 45 -3.38 -6.00 -11.80
C ASN A 45 -4.00 -6.06 -13.19
N LYS A 46 -3.12 -6.12 -14.18
CA LYS A 46 -3.45 -6.41 -15.57
C LYS A 46 -2.91 -7.79 -15.96
N TYR A 47 -3.41 -8.34 -17.06
CA TYR A 47 -2.82 -9.46 -17.76
C TYR A 47 -1.60 -9.01 -18.58
N GLU A 48 -0.84 -9.97 -19.09
CA GLU A 48 0.33 -9.69 -19.94
C GLU A 48 -0.04 -9.00 -21.27
N ASP A 49 -1.26 -9.22 -21.75
CA ASP A 49 -1.87 -8.58 -22.95
C ASP A 49 -2.36 -7.15 -22.70
N GLY A 50 -2.17 -6.62 -21.47
CA GLY A 50 -2.58 -5.27 -21.07
C GLY A 50 -4.05 -5.17 -20.64
N MET A 51 -4.86 -6.23 -20.77
CA MET A 51 -6.24 -6.26 -20.30
C MET A 51 -6.33 -6.24 -18.77
N GLU A 52 -7.37 -5.60 -18.25
CA GLU A 52 -7.61 -5.54 -16.82
C GLU A 52 -8.15 -6.87 -16.28
N LYS A 53 -7.64 -7.31 -15.13
CA LYS A 53 -8.17 -8.50 -14.45
C LYS A 53 -9.50 -8.24 -13.75
N CYS A 54 -9.82 -6.98 -13.47
CA CYS A 54 -11.04 -6.62 -12.75
C CYS A 54 -12.27 -6.71 -13.66
N ILE A 55 -13.20 -7.57 -13.28
CA ILE A 55 -14.48 -7.79 -13.97
C ILE A 55 -15.65 -7.01 -13.34
N GLY A 56 -15.41 -6.17 -12.36
CA GLY A 56 -16.47 -5.37 -11.71
C GLY A 56 -17.51 -6.19 -10.95
N CYS A 57 -17.12 -7.31 -10.35
CA CYS A 57 -18.05 -8.22 -9.64
C CYS A 57 -18.50 -7.70 -8.25
N GLU A 58 -17.92 -6.61 -7.75
CA GLU A 58 -18.25 -5.94 -6.49
C GLU A 58 -18.02 -6.77 -5.20
N LEU A 59 -17.49 -8.01 -5.30
CA LEU A 59 -17.25 -8.86 -4.12
C LEU A 59 -16.28 -8.22 -3.11
N CYS A 60 -15.24 -7.53 -3.59
CA CYS A 60 -14.29 -6.82 -2.72
C CYS A 60 -14.96 -5.69 -1.92
N ALA A 61 -15.95 -5.01 -2.50
CA ALA A 61 -16.74 -4.00 -1.80
C ALA A 61 -17.67 -4.63 -0.77
N GLY A 62 -18.32 -5.74 -1.13
CA GLY A 62 -19.24 -6.46 -0.26
C GLY A 62 -18.57 -7.06 0.98
N VAL A 63 -17.33 -7.58 0.85
CA VAL A 63 -16.59 -8.19 1.96
C VAL A 63 -15.89 -7.15 2.85
N CYS A 64 -15.76 -5.90 2.40
CA CYS A 64 -15.00 -4.89 3.10
C CYS A 64 -15.64 -4.46 4.43
N PRO A 65 -15.05 -4.78 5.60
CA PRO A 65 -15.63 -4.44 6.90
C PRO A 65 -15.66 -2.93 7.16
N ALA A 66 -14.73 -2.19 6.55
CA ALA A 66 -14.64 -0.73 6.66
C ALA A 66 -15.49 0.00 5.61
N GLN A 67 -16.13 -0.72 4.67
CA GLN A 67 -16.91 -0.15 3.56
C GLN A 67 -16.18 0.99 2.86
N CYS A 68 -14.89 0.79 2.60
CA CYS A 68 -14.02 1.80 2.01
C CYS A 68 -13.82 1.64 0.49
N ILE A 69 -14.38 0.59 -0.10
CA ILE A 69 -14.25 0.26 -1.52
C ILE A 69 -15.58 0.54 -2.21
N TYR A 70 -15.53 1.31 -3.27
CA TYR A 70 -16.65 1.55 -4.17
C TYR A 70 -16.30 0.98 -5.54
N VAL A 71 -17.12 0.07 -6.03
CA VAL A 71 -16.94 -0.57 -7.34
C VAL A 71 -18.25 -0.54 -8.09
N ARG A 72 -18.18 -0.23 -9.38
CA ARG A 72 -19.27 -0.36 -10.32
C ARG A 72 -18.79 -1.03 -11.59
N GLY A 73 -19.39 -2.16 -11.92
CA GLY A 73 -19.13 -2.85 -13.17
C GLY A 73 -20.00 -2.32 -14.30
N GLU A 74 -19.48 -2.37 -15.52
CA GLU A 74 -20.17 -2.06 -16.76
C GLU A 74 -19.91 -3.17 -17.79
N ASP A 75 -20.77 -3.28 -18.78
CA ASP A 75 -20.62 -4.26 -19.85
C ASP A 75 -19.43 -3.90 -20.74
N ASN A 76 -18.66 -4.91 -21.11
CA ASN A 76 -17.44 -4.72 -21.86
C ASN A 76 -17.77 -4.32 -23.32
N PRO A 77 -17.15 -3.25 -23.86
CA PRO A 77 -17.41 -2.86 -25.24
C PRO A 77 -16.88 -3.91 -26.23
N GLU A 78 -17.69 -4.28 -27.23
CA GLU A 78 -17.34 -5.31 -28.21
C GLU A 78 -16.15 -4.94 -29.10
N GLU A 79 -15.99 -3.63 -29.42
CA GLU A 79 -14.95 -3.16 -30.32
C GLU A 79 -13.55 -3.12 -29.66
N ASN A 80 -13.50 -2.76 -28.38
CA ASN A 80 -12.24 -2.65 -27.61
C ASN A 80 -12.46 -3.22 -26.22
N PRO A 81 -12.33 -4.53 -26.00
CA PRO A 81 -12.54 -5.14 -24.71
C PRO A 81 -11.48 -4.69 -23.71
N VAL A 82 -11.92 -4.20 -22.56
CA VAL A 82 -11.06 -3.76 -21.45
C VAL A 82 -10.61 -4.94 -20.59
N SER A 83 -11.49 -5.93 -20.45
CA SER A 83 -11.23 -7.17 -19.71
C SER A 83 -11.56 -8.40 -20.58
N PRO A 84 -11.06 -9.59 -20.28
CA PRO A 84 -11.38 -10.81 -21.03
C PRO A 84 -12.80 -11.33 -20.75
N GLY A 85 -13.54 -10.72 -19.82
CA GLY A 85 -14.92 -11.11 -19.48
C GLY A 85 -15.97 -10.28 -20.19
N GLU A 86 -17.25 -10.58 -19.93
CA GLU A 86 -18.40 -9.81 -20.44
C GLU A 86 -18.51 -8.42 -19.76
N ARG A 87 -17.92 -8.26 -18.58
CA ARG A 87 -17.97 -7.04 -17.78
C ARG A 87 -16.58 -6.61 -17.34
N TYR A 88 -16.42 -5.32 -17.05
CA TYR A 88 -15.20 -4.75 -16.49
C TYR A 88 -15.50 -3.79 -15.32
N GLY A 89 -14.50 -3.50 -14.52
CA GLY A 89 -14.62 -2.50 -13.46
C GLY A 89 -14.58 -1.09 -14.03
N PHE A 90 -15.76 -0.49 -14.28
CA PHE A 90 -15.88 0.87 -14.82
C PHE A 90 -15.42 1.92 -13.80
N ILE A 91 -16.00 1.89 -12.59
CA ILE A 91 -15.55 2.73 -11.47
C ILE A 91 -14.93 1.83 -10.42
N TYR A 92 -13.78 2.23 -9.91
CA TYR A 92 -13.12 1.57 -8.80
C TYR A 92 -12.43 2.60 -7.93
N GLU A 93 -12.87 2.72 -6.69
CA GLU A 93 -12.35 3.69 -5.73
C GLU A 93 -12.08 3.04 -4.39
N ILE A 94 -10.97 3.38 -3.76
CA ILE A 94 -10.68 2.98 -2.38
C ILE A 94 -10.40 4.22 -1.54
N ASN A 95 -11.17 4.40 -0.47
CA ASN A 95 -10.88 5.42 0.53
C ASN A 95 -9.80 4.91 1.49
N MET A 96 -8.55 5.32 1.27
CA MET A 96 -7.40 4.87 2.05
C MET A 96 -7.41 5.35 3.51
N LEU A 97 -8.16 6.42 3.82
CA LEU A 97 -8.33 6.88 5.21
C LEU A 97 -9.25 5.98 6.04
N ARG A 98 -10.09 5.19 5.39
CA ARG A 98 -10.98 4.22 6.04
C ARG A 98 -10.46 2.80 6.00
N CYS A 99 -9.59 2.50 5.05
CA CYS A 99 -9.03 1.16 4.87
C CYS A 99 -8.22 0.72 6.09
N ILE A 100 -8.47 -0.49 6.57
CA ILE A 100 -7.76 -1.11 7.70
C ILE A 100 -6.70 -2.12 7.25
N TYR A 101 -6.44 -2.23 5.96
CA TYR A 101 -5.43 -3.11 5.35
C TYR A 101 -5.55 -4.60 5.77
N CYS A 102 -6.77 -5.09 5.94
CA CYS A 102 -7.05 -6.47 6.38
C CYS A 102 -6.85 -7.55 5.30
N ALA A 103 -6.72 -7.16 4.02
CA ALA A 103 -6.59 -8.04 2.85
C ALA A 103 -7.81 -8.91 2.49
N LEU A 104 -8.95 -8.78 3.17
CA LEU A 104 -10.17 -9.55 2.84
C LEU A 104 -10.65 -9.30 1.40
N CYS A 105 -10.44 -8.10 0.86
CA CYS A 105 -10.74 -7.79 -0.53
C CYS A 105 -9.88 -8.58 -1.52
N VAL A 106 -8.63 -8.89 -1.17
CA VAL A 106 -7.72 -9.71 -1.96
C VAL A 106 -8.18 -11.16 -1.96
N GLU A 107 -8.53 -11.69 -0.79
CA GLU A 107 -9.02 -13.07 -0.65
C GLU A 107 -10.37 -13.30 -1.35
N ALA A 108 -11.24 -12.29 -1.37
CA ALA A 108 -12.54 -12.38 -2.03
C ALA A 108 -12.50 -12.20 -3.55
N CYS A 109 -11.38 -11.78 -4.12
CA CYS A 109 -11.28 -11.49 -5.54
C CYS A 109 -11.11 -12.79 -6.37
N PRO A 110 -12.07 -13.16 -7.23
CA PRO A 110 -11.99 -14.42 -7.99
C PRO A 110 -10.95 -14.38 -9.12
N THR A 111 -10.57 -13.19 -9.58
CA THR A 111 -9.65 -12.99 -10.71
C THR A 111 -8.26 -12.54 -10.28
N GLU A 112 -8.00 -12.46 -8.97
CA GLU A 112 -6.75 -11.90 -8.42
C GLU A 112 -6.43 -10.51 -8.99
N ALA A 113 -7.49 -9.73 -9.29
CA ALA A 113 -7.35 -8.40 -9.84
C ALA A 113 -6.78 -7.42 -8.82
N ILE A 114 -7.23 -7.49 -7.56
CA ILE A 114 -6.70 -6.66 -6.48
C ILE A 114 -5.67 -7.43 -5.67
N THR A 115 -4.52 -6.82 -5.46
CA THR A 115 -3.45 -7.34 -4.59
C THR A 115 -2.89 -6.24 -3.71
N MET A 116 -2.13 -6.63 -2.69
CA MET A 116 -1.43 -5.69 -1.81
C MET A 116 0.06 -5.75 -2.07
N THR A 117 0.69 -4.60 -2.05
CA THR A 117 2.14 -4.46 -2.28
C THR A 117 2.89 -4.18 -0.99
N SER A 118 4.21 -4.10 -1.09
CA SER A 118 5.08 -3.65 0.01
C SER A 118 5.14 -2.12 0.16
N LEU A 119 4.46 -1.36 -0.70
CA LEU A 119 4.40 0.09 -0.64
C LEU A 119 3.61 0.55 0.58
N PHE A 120 4.17 1.48 1.35
CA PHE A 120 3.56 1.96 2.59
C PHE A 120 3.59 3.49 2.72
N GLU A 121 4.35 4.16 1.87
CA GLU A 121 4.43 5.62 1.86
C GLU A 121 3.23 6.20 1.10
N MET A 122 2.21 6.59 1.84
CA MET A 122 0.93 7.06 1.31
C MET A 122 0.47 8.35 2.00
N SER A 123 1.42 9.20 2.38
CA SER A 123 1.10 10.48 2.98
C SER A 123 0.53 11.44 1.92
N VAL A 124 -0.58 12.07 2.24
CA VAL A 124 -1.27 13.04 1.38
C VAL A 124 -1.54 14.31 2.15
N ALA A 125 -1.62 15.44 1.43
CA ALA A 125 -1.90 16.73 2.04
C ALA A 125 -3.41 16.95 2.27
N ASN A 126 -4.24 16.45 1.37
CA ASN A 126 -5.69 16.63 1.40
C ASN A 126 -6.43 15.30 1.47
N ARG A 127 -7.63 15.33 2.04
CA ARG A 127 -8.47 14.12 2.16
C ARG A 127 -8.93 13.55 0.81
N SER A 128 -9.15 14.42 -0.17
CA SER A 128 -9.53 14.01 -1.52
C SER A 128 -8.45 13.18 -2.21
N GLU A 129 -7.18 13.50 -1.99
CA GLU A 129 -6.05 12.76 -2.53
C GLU A 129 -5.90 11.34 -1.95
N ALA A 130 -6.54 11.09 -0.80
CA ALA A 130 -6.55 9.77 -0.17
C ALA A 130 -7.67 8.86 -0.68
N ILE A 131 -8.49 9.30 -1.62
CA ILE A 131 -9.40 8.46 -2.38
C ILE A 131 -8.65 8.05 -3.64
N PHE A 132 -8.27 6.77 -3.69
CA PHE A 132 -7.53 6.24 -4.82
C PHE A 132 -8.50 5.71 -5.87
N ASP A 133 -8.52 6.41 -7.00
CA ASP A 133 -9.30 6.05 -8.17
C ASP A 133 -8.65 4.88 -8.93
N LYS A 134 -9.39 4.31 -9.85
CA LYS A 134 -8.94 3.22 -10.71
C LYS A 134 -7.60 3.52 -11.39
N GLU A 135 -7.42 4.73 -11.92
CA GLU A 135 -6.19 5.16 -12.61
C GLU A 135 -4.95 5.11 -11.72
N VAL A 136 -5.14 5.45 -10.43
CA VAL A 136 -4.07 5.39 -9.42
C VAL A 136 -3.76 3.97 -9.00
N LEU A 137 -4.79 3.11 -8.97
CA LEU A 137 -4.68 1.74 -8.49
C LEU A 137 -4.13 0.78 -9.54
N VAL A 138 -4.41 1.01 -10.82
CA VAL A 138 -3.98 0.13 -11.92
C VAL A 138 -2.46 0.17 -12.06
N VAL A 139 -1.85 -1.00 -12.20
CA VAL A 139 -0.43 -1.12 -12.54
C VAL A 139 -0.18 -0.58 -13.94
N LYS A 140 0.99 0.01 -14.16
CA LYS A 140 1.45 0.44 -15.48
C LYS A 140 1.69 -0.78 -16.37
N ASP A 141 1.83 -0.53 -17.67
CA ASP A 141 2.09 -1.59 -18.65
C ASP A 141 3.43 -2.32 -18.42
N ASP A 142 4.36 -1.71 -17.67
CA ASP A 142 5.60 -2.31 -17.22
C ASP A 142 5.46 -3.19 -15.95
N GLY A 143 4.23 -3.39 -15.46
CA GLY A 143 3.94 -4.14 -14.23
C GLY A 143 4.26 -3.38 -12.93
N THR A 144 4.74 -2.15 -13.02
CA THR A 144 5.03 -1.35 -11.83
C THR A 144 3.77 -0.67 -11.29
N PRO A 145 3.59 -0.59 -9.97
CA PRO A 145 2.50 0.16 -9.37
C PRO A 145 2.58 1.64 -9.77
N ASN A 146 1.44 2.25 -10.03
CA ASN A 146 1.38 3.68 -10.32
C ASN A 146 1.64 4.49 -9.04
N THR A 147 2.91 4.74 -8.74
CA THR A 147 3.33 5.52 -7.57
C THR A 147 3.36 7.02 -7.82
N CYS A 148 3.22 7.43 -9.08
CA CYS A 148 3.58 8.78 -9.53
C CYS A 148 2.62 9.88 -9.05
N LEU A 149 1.40 9.56 -8.62
CA LEU A 149 0.42 10.58 -8.25
C LEU A 149 0.56 11.10 -6.81
N LEU A 150 1.34 10.43 -5.96
CA LEU A 150 1.55 10.84 -4.58
C LEU A 150 2.76 11.77 -4.38
N TYR A 151 3.62 11.91 -5.39
CA TYR A 151 4.82 12.74 -5.37
C TYR A 151 4.79 13.79 -6.47
N THR A 152 3.80 14.63 -6.49
CA THR A 152 3.72 15.74 -7.47
C THR A 152 4.67 16.91 -7.16
N SER A 153 5.37 16.86 -6.05
CA SER A 153 6.41 17.85 -5.73
C SER A 153 7.50 17.17 -4.88
N PRO A 154 8.58 16.68 -5.50
CA PRO A 154 9.70 16.16 -4.73
C PRO A 154 10.23 17.29 -3.85
N SER A 155 10.21 17.06 -2.55
CA SER A 155 10.86 17.97 -1.63
C SER A 155 12.37 17.97 -1.92
N PRO A 156 13.11 19.05 -1.64
CA PRO A 156 14.57 19.06 -1.81
C PRO A 156 15.29 17.90 -1.10
N ARG A 157 14.64 17.27 -0.13
CA ARG A 157 15.15 16.08 0.57
C ARG A 157 14.97 14.80 -0.25
N ASP A 158 13.95 14.74 -1.11
CA ASP A 158 13.62 13.54 -1.89
C ASP A 158 14.51 13.41 -3.13
N LEU A 159 15.03 14.53 -3.64
CA LEU A 159 16.01 14.54 -4.74
C LEU A 159 17.31 13.81 -4.41
N SER A 160 17.66 13.69 -3.11
CA SER A 160 18.86 12.94 -2.69
C SER A 160 18.58 11.45 -2.48
N THR A 161 17.32 11.04 -2.37
CA THR A 161 16.90 9.65 -2.14
C THR A 161 16.31 8.97 -3.38
N SER A 162 16.18 9.68 -4.49
CA SER A 162 15.63 9.16 -5.75
C SER A 162 16.51 8.11 -6.46
N ARG A 163 17.63 7.72 -5.87
CA ARG A 163 18.39 6.53 -6.25
C ARG A 163 17.91 5.33 -5.41
N MET A 164 16.66 4.91 -5.59
CA MET A 164 16.33 3.53 -5.28
C MET A 164 17.04 2.64 -6.30
N PRO A 165 17.89 1.71 -5.87
CA PRO A 165 18.36 0.68 -6.78
C PRO A 165 17.13 -0.13 -7.20
N SER A 166 16.82 -0.12 -8.49
CA SER A 166 15.97 -1.12 -9.12
C SER A 166 16.69 -2.46 -8.96
N SER A 167 16.40 -3.19 -7.94
CA SER A 167 16.95 -4.54 -7.80
C SER A 167 15.91 -5.46 -7.17
N ALA A 168 15.53 -6.37 -8.06
CA ALA A 168 14.98 -7.70 -7.86
C ALA A 168 13.64 -7.80 -7.17
#